data_0dcf2ace84a5a1ef07c82f9b37e94911
#
_entry.id   0dcf2ace84a5a1ef07c82f9b37e94911
#
_cell.length_a   1.000
_cell.length_b   1.000
_cell.length_c   1.000
_cell.angle_alpha   90.00
_cell.angle_beta   90.00
_cell.angle_gamma   90.00
#
_symmetry.space_group_name_H-M   'P 1'
#
loop_
_entity.id
_entity.type
_entity.pdbx_description
1 polymer ?
#
loop_
_entity_poly.entity_id
_entity_poly.type
_entity_poly.pdbx_seq_one_letter_code
_entity_poly.pdbx_strand_id
1 'polypeptide(L)'
;NLRASRSFPFVSKVLKLNLIELAPKGTGKSYLFGQVSRFGWLVSGGVMSRAKMFYDISKRTDGLVANNDFVTLDEVQTITFPDVDEMRGALKSFCENGYCNIGTHRVDGDAGVVLCGNIKKETMDEDGFGNMFEELPTVFHESALIERFHGFIKGWNIPRMNDDLKIAGWALNSEYFCSIMHELRDDMSY
;
A
#
# COMPACT_ATOMS: atom_id res chain seq x y z
N ASN A 1 -8.74 24.30 9.29
CA ASN A 1 -7.73 24.76 8.34
C ASN A 1 -6.48 25.28 9.02
N LEU A 2 -5.70 24.43 9.60
CA LEU A 2 -4.32 24.73 10.04
C LEU A 2 -3.59 23.39 10.10
N ARG A 3 -3.17 22.86 8.96
CA ARG A 3 -2.01 21.96 8.95
C ARG A 3 -0.79 22.86 9.12
N ALA A 4 -0.37 23.00 10.38
CA ALA A 4 0.91 23.62 10.69
C ALA A 4 2.01 22.78 10.03
N SER A 5 2.82 23.42 9.20
CA SER A 5 4.05 22.85 8.64
C SER A 5 4.96 22.44 9.82
N ARG A 6 4.97 21.16 10.16
CA ARG A 6 5.90 20.62 11.13
C ARG A 6 7.20 20.26 10.43
N SER A 7 8.15 21.17 10.52
CA SER A 7 9.54 20.94 10.16
C SER A 7 10.25 20.18 11.29
N PHE A 8 10.14 18.86 11.28
CA PHE A 8 11.06 18.00 12.06
C PHE A 8 11.67 16.97 11.12
N PRO A 9 12.96 17.09 10.77
CA PRO A 9 13.53 16.32 9.68
C PRO A 9 13.91 14.87 10.02
N PHE A 10 13.73 14.38 11.23
CA PHE A 10 14.31 13.08 11.57
C PHE A 10 13.32 11.99 12.05
N VAL A 11 12.13 12.32 12.46
CA VAL A 11 11.21 11.36 13.12
C VAL A 11 10.03 10.94 12.25
N SER A 12 9.69 11.68 11.20
CA SER A 12 8.54 11.37 10.31
C SER A 12 8.73 10.11 9.44
N LYS A 13 9.91 9.49 9.44
CA LYS A 13 10.23 8.35 8.57
C LYS A 13 9.76 6.99 9.10
N VAL A 14 9.36 6.88 10.35
CA VAL A 14 9.05 5.59 11.00
C VAL A 14 7.58 5.18 10.83
N LEU A 15 6.69 6.08 10.47
CA LEU A 15 5.24 5.87 10.47
C LEU A 15 4.66 5.27 9.18
N LYS A 16 5.49 5.13 8.14
CA LYS A 16 5.06 4.68 6.83
C LYS A 16 5.56 3.26 6.58
N LEU A 17 4.62 2.32 6.44
CA LEU A 17 4.93 0.93 6.16
C LEU A 17 4.46 0.55 4.75
N ASN A 18 5.41 0.24 3.87
CA ASN A 18 5.13 -0.29 2.54
C ASN A 18 5.21 -1.81 2.58
N LEU A 19 4.18 -2.51 2.09
CA LEU A 19 4.05 -3.96 2.17
C LEU A 19 3.73 -4.58 0.82
N ILE A 20 4.19 -5.80 0.61
CA ILE A 20 3.77 -6.66 -0.49
C ILE A 20 3.16 -7.92 0.09
N GLU A 21 1.94 -8.24 -0.28
CA GLU A 21 1.30 -9.51 0.02
C GLU A 21 0.96 -10.26 -1.27
N LEU A 22 1.64 -11.37 -1.49
CA LEU A 22 1.33 -12.27 -2.59
C LEU A 22 0.71 -13.55 -2.03
N ALA A 23 -0.47 -13.91 -2.51
CA ALA A 23 -1.23 -15.02 -1.96
C ALA A 23 -2.19 -15.63 -2.98
N PRO A 24 -2.64 -16.86 -2.75
CA PRO A 24 -3.78 -17.42 -3.47
C PRO A 24 -5.06 -16.61 -3.24
N LYS A 25 -6.05 -16.82 -4.09
CA LYS A 25 -7.40 -16.28 -3.88
C LYS A 25 -8.02 -16.84 -2.60
N GLY A 26 -8.80 -16.02 -1.89
CA GLY A 26 -9.60 -16.45 -0.73
C GLY A 26 -8.87 -16.44 0.62
N THR A 27 -7.74 -15.76 0.74
CA THR A 27 -7.01 -15.58 2.01
C THR A 27 -7.44 -14.34 2.81
N GLY A 28 -8.42 -13.56 2.32
CA GLY A 28 -8.97 -12.41 3.03
C GLY A 28 -8.24 -11.07 2.81
N LYS A 29 -7.26 -10.99 1.89
CA LYS A 29 -6.48 -9.76 1.59
C LYS A 29 -7.36 -8.53 1.40
N SER A 30 -8.25 -8.59 0.42
CA SER A 30 -9.13 -7.46 0.06
C SER A 30 -10.04 -7.03 1.21
N TYR A 31 -10.47 -7.99 2.05
CA TYR A 31 -11.25 -7.69 3.24
C TYR A 31 -10.40 -6.96 4.28
N LEU A 32 -9.21 -7.48 4.58
CA LEU A 32 -8.32 -6.89 5.57
C LEU A 32 -7.96 -5.45 5.23
N PHE A 33 -7.51 -5.22 4.00
CA PHE A 33 -7.04 -3.89 3.60
C PHE A 33 -8.15 -2.95 3.10
N GLY A 34 -9.35 -3.46 2.79
CA GLY A 34 -10.43 -2.65 2.26
C GLY A 34 -11.58 -2.37 3.23
N GLN A 35 -11.75 -3.20 4.28
CA GLN A 35 -12.91 -3.12 5.15
C GLN A 35 -12.59 -2.91 6.64
N VAL A 36 -11.36 -3.21 7.05
CA VAL A 36 -10.99 -3.15 8.48
C VAL A 36 -10.73 -1.72 8.94
N SER A 37 -10.25 -0.86 8.07
CA SER A 37 -9.93 0.52 8.40
C SER A 37 -10.54 1.52 7.42
N ARG A 38 -11.25 2.52 7.94
CA ARG A 38 -11.76 3.67 7.17
C ARG A 38 -10.68 4.65 6.72
N PHE A 39 -9.47 4.54 7.25
CA PHE A 39 -8.35 5.43 6.96
C PHE A 39 -7.51 4.95 5.77
N GLY A 40 -7.78 3.77 5.25
CA GLY A 40 -7.16 3.21 4.07
C GLY A 40 -8.03 3.36 2.83
N TRP A 41 -7.38 3.31 1.67
CA TRP A 41 -8.06 3.27 0.38
C TRP A 41 -7.63 2.06 -0.43
N LEU A 42 -8.60 1.24 -0.83
CA LEU A 42 -8.36 0.08 -1.68
C LEU A 42 -8.75 0.38 -3.12
N VAL A 43 -7.82 0.12 -4.04
CA VAL A 43 -8.04 0.16 -5.48
C VAL A 43 -7.91 -1.26 -6.02
N SER A 44 -8.97 -1.79 -6.60
CA SER A 44 -8.99 -3.14 -7.18
C SER A 44 -9.03 -3.03 -8.70
N GLY A 45 -7.93 -3.46 -9.34
CA GLY A 45 -7.82 -3.47 -10.80
C GLY A 45 -7.90 -2.10 -11.49
N GLY A 46 -8.01 -2.12 -12.82
CA GLY A 46 -8.22 -0.92 -13.64
C GLY A 46 -6.97 -0.07 -13.86
N VAL A 47 -7.16 1.24 -14.05
CA VAL A 47 -6.07 2.17 -14.37
C VAL A 47 -5.65 2.98 -13.14
N MET A 48 -4.34 2.95 -12.85
CA MET A 48 -3.72 3.79 -11.83
C MET A 48 -2.78 4.80 -12.50
N SER A 49 -3.25 6.04 -12.64
CA SER A 49 -2.43 7.16 -13.12
C SER A 49 -1.70 7.86 -11.98
N ARG A 50 -0.64 8.61 -12.31
CA ARG A 50 0.04 9.50 -11.33
C ARG A 50 -0.92 10.53 -10.72
N ALA A 51 -1.85 11.06 -11.54
CA ALA A 51 -2.85 12.00 -11.07
C ALA A 51 -3.74 11.40 -9.97
N LYS A 52 -4.19 10.16 -10.15
CA LYS A 52 -4.98 9.44 -9.16
C LYS A 52 -4.18 9.09 -7.90
N MET A 53 -2.94 8.65 -8.06
CA MET A 53 -2.10 8.23 -6.93
C MET A 53 -1.57 9.42 -6.13
N PHE A 54 -1.06 10.45 -6.80
CA PHE A 54 -0.29 11.52 -6.19
C PHE A 54 -0.95 12.89 -6.31
N TYR A 55 -1.08 13.46 -7.52
CA TYR A 55 -1.60 14.80 -7.73
C TYR A 55 -2.13 15.01 -9.14
N ASP A 56 -3.36 15.51 -9.26
CA ASP A 56 -3.97 15.91 -10.52
C ASP A 56 -3.65 17.39 -10.82
N ILE A 57 -2.71 17.62 -11.73
CA ILE A 57 -2.28 18.97 -12.12
C ILE A 57 -3.44 19.77 -12.71
N SER A 58 -4.31 19.13 -13.50
CA SER A 58 -5.42 19.79 -14.19
C SER A 58 -6.49 20.27 -13.22
N LYS A 59 -6.80 19.46 -12.21
CA LYS A 59 -7.80 19.77 -11.18
C LYS A 59 -7.20 20.44 -9.95
N ARG A 60 -5.88 20.46 -9.83
CA ARG A 60 -5.16 20.95 -8.65
C ARG A 60 -5.62 20.27 -7.37
N THR A 61 -5.77 18.94 -7.41
CA THR A 61 -6.23 18.13 -6.27
C THR A 61 -5.21 17.07 -5.91
N ASP A 62 -5.04 16.87 -4.61
CA ASP A 62 -4.21 15.80 -4.07
C ASP A 62 -4.80 14.42 -4.38
N GLY A 63 -3.92 13.47 -4.65
CA GLY A 63 -4.27 12.09 -4.90
C GLY A 63 -4.42 11.25 -3.63
N LEU A 64 -4.46 9.94 -3.82
CA LEU A 64 -4.76 8.99 -2.74
C LEU A 64 -3.75 9.02 -1.60
N VAL A 65 -2.46 9.14 -1.89
CA VAL A 65 -1.39 9.06 -0.87
C VAL A 65 -1.34 10.25 0.08
N ALA A 66 -1.91 11.38 -0.31
CA ALA A 66 -1.97 12.57 0.54
C ALA A 66 -3.21 12.60 1.46
N ASN A 67 -4.20 11.73 1.19
CA ASN A 67 -5.50 11.77 1.84
C ASN A 67 -5.81 10.52 2.70
N ASN A 68 -4.95 9.51 2.69
CA ASN A 68 -5.19 8.25 3.39
C ASN A 68 -3.96 7.82 4.18
N ASP A 69 -4.14 7.00 5.21
CA ASP A 69 -3.04 6.41 6.00
C ASP A 69 -2.31 5.31 5.23
N PHE A 70 -3.02 4.62 4.36
CA PHE A 70 -2.45 3.66 3.43
C PHE A 70 -3.29 3.54 2.15
N VAL A 71 -2.62 3.17 1.07
CA VAL A 71 -3.25 2.89 -0.22
C VAL A 71 -2.91 1.47 -0.62
N THR A 72 -3.94 0.66 -0.80
CA THR A 72 -3.80 -0.73 -1.23
C THR A 72 -4.11 -0.85 -2.71
N LEU A 73 -3.16 -1.39 -3.46
CA LEU A 73 -3.34 -1.81 -4.85
C LEU A 73 -3.68 -3.30 -4.84
N ASP A 74 -4.97 -3.60 -4.85
CA ASP A 74 -5.48 -4.98 -4.85
C ASP A 74 -5.60 -5.53 -6.28
N GLU A 75 -5.42 -6.84 -6.41
CA GLU A 75 -5.28 -7.48 -7.73
C GLU A 75 -4.26 -6.73 -8.60
N VAL A 76 -3.12 -6.38 -8.01
CA VAL A 76 -2.12 -5.49 -8.62
C VAL A 76 -1.69 -5.94 -10.02
N GLN A 77 -1.68 -7.23 -10.31
CA GLN A 77 -1.39 -7.81 -11.62
C GLN A 77 -2.40 -7.39 -12.71
N THR A 78 -3.59 -6.88 -12.33
CA THR A 78 -4.63 -6.40 -13.27
C THR A 78 -4.63 -4.88 -13.42
N ILE A 79 -3.80 -4.18 -12.63
CA ILE A 79 -3.70 -2.73 -12.69
C ILE A 79 -2.81 -2.30 -13.85
N THR A 80 -3.33 -1.40 -14.68
CA THR A 80 -2.59 -0.78 -15.76
C THR A 80 -2.03 0.56 -15.32
N PHE A 81 -0.73 0.77 -15.55
CA PHE A 81 -0.04 2.02 -15.32
C PHE A 81 0.25 2.66 -16.70
N PRO A 82 -0.41 3.77 -17.07
CA PRO A 82 -0.26 4.37 -18.40
C PRO A 82 1.16 4.86 -18.69
N ASP A 83 1.85 5.29 -17.64
CA ASP A 83 3.21 5.84 -17.72
C ASP A 83 4.07 5.13 -16.68
N VAL A 84 4.69 4.04 -17.09
CA VAL A 84 5.43 3.14 -16.19
C VAL A 84 6.65 3.84 -15.57
N ASP A 85 7.42 4.57 -16.37
CA ASP A 85 8.69 5.16 -15.90
C ASP A 85 8.45 6.33 -14.96
N GLU A 86 7.49 7.19 -15.29
CA GLU A 86 7.12 8.31 -14.43
C GLU A 86 6.45 7.84 -13.12
N MET A 87 5.58 6.82 -13.20
CA MET A 87 4.97 6.20 -12.02
C MET A 87 6.03 5.56 -11.12
N ARG A 88 6.97 4.83 -11.71
CA ARG A 88 8.09 4.20 -10.99
C ARG A 88 8.96 5.23 -10.28
N GLY A 89 9.32 6.32 -10.97
CA GLY A 89 10.09 7.41 -10.39
C GLY A 89 9.38 8.06 -9.21
N ALA A 90 8.08 8.36 -9.34
CA ALA A 90 7.27 8.94 -8.29
C ALA A 90 7.13 7.99 -7.08
N LEU A 91 6.84 6.70 -7.32
CA LEU A 91 6.76 5.68 -6.27
C LEU A 91 8.09 5.52 -5.52
N LYS A 92 9.22 5.45 -6.22
CA LYS A 92 10.55 5.37 -5.56
C LYS A 92 10.77 6.54 -4.61
N SER A 93 10.58 7.77 -5.10
CA SER A 93 10.75 8.97 -4.29
C SER A 93 9.79 8.97 -3.09
N PHE A 94 8.52 8.68 -3.34
CA PHE A 94 7.50 8.67 -2.29
C PHE A 94 7.75 7.57 -1.27
N CYS A 95 8.02 6.33 -1.70
CA CYS A 95 8.27 5.20 -0.79
C CYS A 95 9.49 5.42 0.09
N GLU A 96 10.52 6.09 -0.38
CA GLU A 96 11.73 6.39 0.38
C GLU A 96 11.58 7.61 1.28
N ASN A 97 11.10 8.72 0.73
CA ASN A 97 11.21 10.03 1.36
C ASN A 97 9.90 10.55 1.97
N GLY A 98 8.74 9.95 1.65
CA GLY A 98 7.42 10.47 2.01
C GLY A 98 6.95 11.62 1.12
N TYR A 99 7.67 11.90 0.04
CA TYR A 99 7.25 12.90 -0.94
C TYR A 99 7.71 12.54 -2.36
N CYS A 100 7.02 13.11 -3.33
CA CYS A 100 7.48 13.12 -4.73
C CYS A 100 7.09 14.44 -5.40
N ASN A 101 7.70 14.72 -6.55
CA ASN A 101 7.37 15.89 -7.35
C ASN A 101 6.57 15.47 -8.59
N ILE A 102 5.45 16.14 -8.82
CA ILE A 102 4.60 15.97 -10.01
C ILE A 102 4.60 17.30 -10.75
N GLY A 103 5.40 17.40 -11.81
CA GLY A 103 5.72 18.67 -12.42
C GLY A 103 6.44 19.59 -11.42
N THR A 104 5.89 20.78 -11.18
CA THR A 104 6.41 21.74 -10.20
C THR A 104 5.79 21.61 -8.82
N HIS A 105 4.82 20.69 -8.64
CA HIS A 105 4.12 20.49 -7.37
C HIS A 105 4.78 19.39 -6.56
N ARG A 106 5.08 19.69 -5.29
CA ARG A 106 5.55 18.69 -4.33
C ARG A 106 4.35 18.08 -3.61
N VAL A 107 4.26 16.76 -3.68
CA VAL A 107 3.27 15.96 -2.96
C VAL A 107 3.95 15.37 -1.74
N ASP A 108 3.52 15.78 -0.56
CA ASP A 108 3.95 15.19 0.70
C ASP A 108 2.86 14.24 1.22
N GLY A 109 3.27 13.16 1.85
CA GLY A 109 2.33 12.21 2.46
C GLY A 109 3.07 11.11 3.22
N ASP A 110 2.37 10.55 4.19
CA ASP A 110 2.85 9.47 5.06
C ASP A 110 2.07 8.16 4.86
N ALA A 111 1.31 8.07 3.77
CA ALA A 111 0.58 6.86 3.44
C ALA A 111 1.51 5.67 3.19
N GLY A 112 1.22 4.54 3.79
CA GLY A 112 1.80 3.26 3.40
C GLY A 112 1.28 2.81 2.03
N VAL A 113 2.12 2.19 1.23
CA VAL A 113 1.72 1.57 -0.05
C VAL A 113 1.69 0.06 0.14
N VAL A 114 0.53 -0.54 -0.11
CA VAL A 114 0.33 -1.99 0.01
C VAL A 114 0.02 -2.57 -1.36
N LEU A 115 0.79 -3.57 -1.77
CA LEU A 115 0.54 -4.34 -2.99
C LEU A 115 -0.07 -5.68 -2.62
N CYS A 116 -1.28 -5.96 -3.09
CA CYS A 116 -1.91 -7.26 -2.96
C CYS A 116 -2.02 -7.93 -4.32
N GLY A 117 -1.33 -9.06 -4.48
CA GLY A 117 -1.32 -9.83 -5.72
C GLY A 117 -1.85 -11.25 -5.54
N ASN A 118 -2.48 -11.77 -6.59
CA ASN A 118 -2.82 -13.18 -6.70
C ASN A 118 -1.74 -13.84 -7.54
N ILE A 119 -1.02 -14.82 -6.97
CA ILE A 119 0.00 -15.59 -7.65
C ILE A 119 -0.46 -17.03 -7.92
N LYS A 120 0.11 -17.65 -8.92
CA LYS A 120 -0.15 -19.05 -9.25
C LYS A 120 0.51 -19.98 -8.24
N LYS A 121 -0.08 -21.17 -8.07
CA LYS A 121 0.44 -22.17 -7.14
C LYS A 121 1.87 -22.59 -7.48
N GLU A 122 2.16 -22.70 -8.77
CA GLU A 122 3.48 -23.10 -9.29
C GLU A 122 4.59 -22.09 -8.94
N THR A 123 4.20 -20.82 -8.77
CA THR A 123 5.12 -19.74 -8.38
C THR A 123 5.35 -19.67 -6.87
N MET A 124 4.54 -20.44 -6.09
CA MET A 124 4.61 -20.44 -4.63
C MET A 124 5.58 -21.50 -4.06
N ASP A 125 6.05 -22.46 -4.88
CA ASP A 125 6.96 -23.50 -4.42
C ASP A 125 8.30 -22.88 -3.99
N GLU A 126 8.72 -23.20 -2.76
CA GLU A 126 9.96 -22.68 -2.17
C GLU A 126 11.20 -23.12 -2.95
N ASP A 127 11.13 -24.26 -3.65
CA ASP A 127 12.16 -24.78 -4.55
C ASP A 127 12.03 -24.23 -5.99
N GLY A 128 10.99 -23.44 -6.27
CA GLY A 128 10.73 -22.86 -7.57
C GLY A 128 11.76 -21.81 -7.93
N PHE A 129 12.43 -21.99 -9.05
CA PHE A 129 13.31 -20.98 -9.66
C PHE A 129 12.51 -19.79 -10.24
N GLY A 130 11.21 -19.70 -9.95
CA GLY A 130 10.33 -18.63 -10.39
C GLY A 130 10.51 -17.38 -9.55
N ASN A 131 10.74 -16.24 -10.22
CA ASN A 131 10.69 -14.95 -9.57
C ASN A 131 9.24 -14.53 -9.40
N MET A 132 8.69 -14.61 -8.20
CA MET A 132 7.30 -14.24 -7.91
C MET A 132 6.97 -12.78 -8.24
N PHE A 133 7.97 -11.91 -8.30
CA PHE A 133 7.81 -10.52 -8.69
C PHE A 133 7.57 -10.33 -10.20
N GLU A 134 7.84 -11.34 -11.02
CA GLU A 134 7.55 -11.31 -12.46
C GLU A 134 6.05 -11.28 -12.75
N GLU A 135 5.23 -11.75 -11.82
CA GLU A 135 3.76 -11.67 -11.94
C GLU A 135 3.22 -10.26 -11.60
N LEU A 136 4.03 -9.39 -11.04
CA LEU A 136 3.66 -8.00 -10.82
C LEU A 136 3.70 -7.18 -12.12
N PRO A 137 2.98 -6.05 -12.22
CA PRO A 137 3.14 -5.11 -13.33
C PRO A 137 4.59 -4.63 -13.49
N THR A 138 4.96 -4.30 -14.72
CA THR A 138 6.32 -3.88 -15.09
C THR A 138 6.85 -2.68 -14.30
N VAL A 139 5.98 -1.86 -13.73
CA VAL A 139 6.36 -0.75 -12.83
C VAL A 139 7.14 -1.26 -11.61
N PHE A 140 6.87 -2.49 -11.16
CA PHE A 140 7.50 -3.12 -9.99
C PHE A 140 8.64 -4.09 -10.36
N HIS A 141 9.05 -4.20 -11.62
CA HIS A 141 10.16 -5.08 -12.05
C HIS A 141 11.55 -4.48 -11.78
N GLU A 142 11.63 -3.37 -11.07
CA GLU A 142 12.90 -2.74 -10.71
C GLU A 142 13.23 -3.02 -9.24
N SER A 143 14.39 -3.64 -8.98
CA SER A 143 14.85 -3.99 -7.64
C SER A 143 14.88 -2.78 -6.70
N ALA A 144 15.35 -1.64 -7.20
CA ALA A 144 15.41 -0.40 -6.42
C ALA A 144 14.05 0.09 -5.90
N LEU A 145 12.93 -0.21 -6.60
CA LEU A 145 11.59 0.08 -6.07
C LEU A 145 11.16 -0.98 -5.05
N ILE A 146 11.42 -2.27 -5.33
CA ILE A 146 11.06 -3.37 -4.43
C ILE A 146 11.77 -3.24 -3.08
N GLU A 147 13.04 -2.84 -3.06
CA GLU A 147 13.83 -2.62 -1.83
C GLU A 147 13.25 -1.55 -0.89
N ARG A 148 12.33 -0.71 -1.38
CA ARG A 148 11.62 0.29 -0.56
C ARG A 148 10.36 -0.24 0.12
N PHE A 149 10.04 -1.51 -0.12
CA PHE A 149 9.01 -2.20 0.64
C PHE A 149 9.60 -2.81 1.90
N HIS A 150 9.01 -2.50 3.04
CA HIS A 150 9.53 -2.86 4.36
C HIS A 150 9.23 -4.29 4.76
N GLY A 151 8.21 -4.89 4.14
CA GLY A 151 7.80 -6.25 4.45
C GLY A 151 7.17 -6.98 3.28
N PHE A 152 7.37 -8.30 3.30
CA PHE A 152 6.79 -9.22 2.35
C PHE A 152 6.02 -10.30 3.09
N ILE A 153 4.71 -10.40 2.80
CA ILE A 153 3.81 -11.39 3.39
C ILE A 153 3.65 -12.55 2.41
N LYS A 154 4.12 -13.71 2.83
CA LYS A 154 3.95 -14.98 2.11
C LYS A 154 2.52 -15.50 2.35
N GLY A 155 1.55 -14.95 1.62
CA GLY A 155 0.14 -15.23 1.86
C GLY A 155 -0.29 -16.67 1.52
N TRP A 156 0.55 -17.46 0.84
CA TRP A 156 0.30 -18.88 0.65
C TRP A 156 0.44 -19.71 1.94
N ASN A 157 1.07 -19.19 2.96
CA ASN A 157 1.13 -19.78 4.30
C ASN A 157 -0.11 -19.43 5.14
N ILE A 158 -0.96 -18.51 4.66
CA ILE A 158 -2.19 -18.13 5.32
C ILE A 158 -3.32 -19.08 4.85
N PRO A 159 -4.02 -19.74 5.78
CA PRO A 159 -5.11 -20.61 5.41
C PRO A 159 -6.25 -19.82 4.74
N ARG A 160 -6.94 -20.47 3.80
CA ARG A 160 -8.15 -19.87 3.22
C ARG A 160 -9.21 -19.70 4.28
N MET A 161 -9.94 -18.60 4.19
CA MET A 161 -11.09 -18.33 5.07
C MET A 161 -12.14 -19.43 4.91
N ASN A 162 -12.51 -20.04 6.02
CA ASN A 162 -13.55 -21.05 6.13
C ASN A 162 -14.36 -20.83 7.42
N ASP A 163 -15.41 -21.59 7.61
CA ASP A 163 -16.30 -21.45 8.78
C ASP A 163 -15.62 -21.79 10.10
N ASP A 164 -14.62 -22.66 10.08
CA ASP A 164 -13.88 -23.08 11.30
C ASP A 164 -12.99 -21.95 11.86
N LEU A 165 -12.70 -20.94 11.05
CA LEU A 165 -11.94 -19.76 11.46
C LEU A 165 -12.81 -18.64 12.03
N LYS A 166 -14.14 -18.83 12.08
CA LYS A 166 -15.05 -17.86 12.68
C LYS A 166 -14.89 -17.87 14.19
N ILE A 167 -14.64 -16.70 14.75
CA ILE A 167 -14.57 -16.52 16.21
C ILE A 167 -16.00 -16.56 16.77
N ALA A 168 -16.24 -17.47 17.72
CA ALA A 168 -17.45 -17.48 18.52
C ALA A 168 -17.12 -16.86 19.89
N GLY A 169 -17.54 -15.62 20.14
CA GLY A 169 -17.30 -14.92 21.39
C GLY A 169 -16.83 -13.48 21.22
N TRP A 170 -16.02 -13.00 22.16
CA TRP A 170 -15.50 -11.66 22.15
C TRP A 170 -14.43 -11.49 21.10
N ALA A 171 -14.52 -10.43 20.31
CA ALA A 171 -13.52 -10.06 19.31
C ALA A 171 -13.15 -8.57 19.45
N LEU A 172 -11.98 -8.21 18.97
CA LEU A 172 -11.55 -6.83 18.90
C LEU A 172 -12.44 -6.04 17.94
N ASN A 173 -12.95 -4.90 18.38
CA ASN A 173 -13.58 -3.95 17.46
C ASN A 173 -12.48 -3.31 16.60
N SER A 174 -12.34 -3.80 15.37
CA SER A 174 -11.26 -3.39 14.46
C SER A 174 -11.34 -1.91 14.10
N GLU A 175 -12.54 -1.35 13.93
CA GLU A 175 -12.71 0.06 13.60
C GLU A 175 -12.26 0.96 14.75
N TYR A 176 -12.62 0.60 15.99
CA TYR A 176 -12.16 1.33 17.17
C TYR A 176 -10.64 1.25 17.34
N PHE A 177 -10.08 0.05 17.17
CA PHE A 177 -8.63 -0.15 17.20
C PHE A 177 -7.90 0.69 16.14
N CYS A 178 -8.39 0.66 14.89
CA CYS A 178 -7.81 1.46 13.80
C CYS A 178 -7.92 2.97 14.08
N SER A 179 -8.99 3.42 14.73
CA SER A 179 -9.13 4.82 15.12
C SER A 179 -8.09 5.23 16.15
N ILE A 180 -7.81 4.38 17.15
CA ILE A 180 -6.73 4.62 18.11
C ILE A 180 -5.38 4.67 17.39
N MET A 181 -5.10 3.71 16.53
CA MET A 181 -3.84 3.67 15.78
C MET A 181 -3.65 4.88 14.87
N HIS A 182 -4.74 5.40 14.29
CA HIS A 182 -4.70 6.62 13.49
C HIS A 182 -4.29 7.83 14.33
N GLU A 183 -4.87 8.02 15.51
CA GLU A 183 -4.52 9.12 16.43
C GLU A 183 -3.07 8.98 16.93
N LEU A 184 -2.63 7.75 17.23
CA LEU A 184 -1.28 7.49 17.70
C LEU A 184 -0.19 7.71 16.65
N ARG A 185 -0.52 7.74 15.37
CA ARG A 185 0.47 8.01 14.31
C ARG A 185 1.18 9.35 14.48
N ASP A 186 0.47 10.34 15.01
CA ASP A 186 0.99 11.70 15.21
C ASP A 186 1.44 11.96 16.66
N ASP A 187 1.23 10.99 17.56
CA ASP A 187 1.63 11.12 18.95
C ASP A 187 3.06 10.61 19.16
N MET A 188 3.94 11.52 19.56
CA MET A 188 5.37 11.27 19.84
C MET A 188 5.68 11.31 21.34
N SER A 189 4.70 11.12 22.21
CA SER A 189 4.85 11.28 23.65
C SER A 189 5.36 10.05 24.40
N TYR A 190 5.61 8.92 23.72
CA TYR A 190 6.07 7.65 24.30
C TYR A 190 7.35 7.13 23.67
#